data_3492f18d54c9c8fdd936ed02724018f4
#
_entry.id   3492f18d54c9c8fdd936ed02724018f4
#
_cell.length_a   1.000
_cell.length_b   1.000
_cell.length_c   1.000
_cell.angle_alpha   90.00
_cell.angle_beta   90.00
_cell.angle_gamma   90.00
#
_symmetry.space_group_name_H-M   'P 1'
#
loop_
_entity.id
_entity.type
_entity.pdbx_description
1 polymer ?
#
loop_
_entity_poly.entity_id
_entity_poly.type
_entity_poly.pdbx_seq_one_letter_code
_entity_poly.pdbx_strand_id
1 'polypeptide(L)'
;MPTYTGISSEAFRHPLDRQAEQALRSLPGFDLIARKFVEFVYERPQLVYLMGNTIQVGPRQYSTIYQIFRECVRDLDIYPEPALFVSQNPQVNSYALGQDNPYIVINTGALDLLNEAEIRAVLAHELGHIKCGHTILIQMAMWAMSAASVLGELTFGIGNFVTQGLIYAFFEWRRKAELTADRAALLVMDDLNPVMSSMMKLSGGSIKYGNECSLQEFIKQSESYQALDADGLNQVYKFLMYSGAQGMMLSHPFPVERVHFLREWAVSEEYQQIRRGNYQRSPASGAVNVTADSPENEAEALRRQVEELQQEINRIKQSE
;
A
#
# COMPACT_ATOMS: atom_id res chain seq x y z
N MET A 1 18.06 -12.75 9.09
CA MET A 1 16.85 -12.67 8.26
C MET A 1 17.28 -12.46 6.82
N PRO A 2 16.54 -12.95 5.86
CA PRO A 2 16.93 -12.83 4.45
C PRO A 2 16.83 -11.37 4.01
N THR A 3 17.76 -10.95 3.14
CA THR A 3 17.75 -9.64 2.48
C THR A 3 17.60 -9.86 0.99
N TYR A 4 16.61 -9.21 0.39
CA TYR A 4 16.26 -9.42 -1.01
C TYR A 4 16.75 -8.25 -1.89
N THR A 5 18.06 -8.16 -2.07
CA THR A 5 18.69 -7.07 -2.83
C THR A 5 18.18 -7.01 -4.28
N GLY A 6 17.67 -5.87 -4.68
CA GLY A 6 17.13 -5.62 -6.02
C GLY A 6 15.82 -6.34 -6.32
N ILE A 7 15.10 -6.89 -5.34
CA ILE A 7 13.86 -7.59 -5.62
C ILE A 7 12.85 -6.68 -6.33
N SER A 8 12.31 -7.15 -7.44
CA SER A 8 11.17 -6.51 -8.11
C SER A 8 9.88 -6.82 -7.36
N SER A 9 8.96 -5.86 -7.28
CA SER A 9 7.60 -6.12 -6.79
C SER A 9 6.90 -7.24 -7.56
N GLU A 10 7.19 -7.38 -8.85
CA GLU A 10 6.64 -8.45 -9.70
C GLU A 10 7.06 -9.86 -9.28
N ALA A 11 8.18 -10.00 -8.53
CA ALA A 11 8.66 -11.29 -8.05
C ALA A 11 7.73 -11.94 -7.02
N PHE A 12 6.97 -11.14 -6.25
CA PHE A 12 6.06 -11.64 -5.21
C PHE A 12 4.62 -11.15 -5.38
N ARG A 13 4.32 -10.44 -6.47
CA ARG A 13 3.01 -9.88 -6.72
C ARG A 13 1.95 -10.97 -6.89
N HIS A 14 0.85 -10.88 -6.11
CA HIS A 14 -0.24 -11.85 -6.19
C HIS A 14 -0.96 -11.75 -7.55
N PRO A 15 -1.28 -12.89 -8.23
CA PRO A 15 -1.93 -12.86 -9.54
C PRO A 15 -3.27 -12.12 -9.55
N LEU A 16 -4.07 -12.25 -8.49
CA LEU A 16 -5.35 -11.55 -8.36
C LEU A 16 -5.19 -10.03 -8.26
N ASP A 17 -4.14 -9.54 -7.59
CA ASP A 17 -3.81 -8.11 -7.55
C ASP A 17 -3.47 -7.59 -8.95
N ARG A 18 -2.58 -8.28 -9.68
CA ARG A 18 -2.21 -7.90 -11.05
C ARG A 18 -3.43 -7.84 -11.97
N GLN A 19 -4.28 -8.87 -11.93
CA GLN A 19 -5.50 -8.93 -12.74
C GLN A 19 -6.48 -7.80 -12.39
N ALA A 20 -6.69 -7.54 -11.11
CA ALA A 20 -7.61 -6.50 -10.65
C ALA A 20 -7.10 -5.10 -11.02
N GLU A 21 -5.79 -4.84 -10.92
CA GLU A 21 -5.21 -3.57 -11.38
C GLU A 21 -5.35 -3.37 -12.89
N GLN A 22 -5.08 -4.40 -13.68
CA GLN A 22 -5.26 -4.34 -15.14
C GLN A 22 -6.74 -4.06 -15.50
N ALA A 23 -7.67 -4.73 -14.84
CA ALA A 23 -9.10 -4.50 -15.03
C ALA A 23 -9.50 -3.07 -14.65
N LEU A 24 -9.04 -2.57 -13.50
CA LEU A 24 -9.28 -1.20 -13.05
C LEU A 24 -8.77 -0.17 -14.06
N ARG A 25 -7.53 -0.31 -14.53
CA ARG A 25 -6.92 0.61 -15.50
C ARG A 25 -7.61 0.60 -16.86
N SER A 26 -8.29 -0.48 -17.23
CA SER A 26 -9.05 -0.60 -18.48
C SER A 26 -10.44 0.03 -18.44
N LEU A 27 -10.91 0.44 -17.25
CA LEU A 27 -12.25 1.02 -17.11
C LEU A 27 -12.37 2.40 -17.75
N PRO A 28 -13.52 2.69 -18.41
CA PRO A 28 -13.80 4.04 -18.92
C PRO A 28 -13.72 5.07 -17.78
N GLY A 29 -13.02 6.17 -18.03
CA GLY A 29 -12.86 7.25 -17.06
C GLY A 29 -11.67 7.13 -16.12
N PHE A 30 -10.98 5.98 -16.06
CA PHE A 30 -9.77 5.83 -15.24
C PHE A 30 -8.70 6.87 -15.59
N ASP A 31 -8.38 7.05 -16.87
CA ASP A 31 -7.39 8.03 -17.32
C ASP A 31 -7.77 9.48 -16.99
N LEU A 32 -9.08 9.79 -16.99
CA LEU A 32 -9.56 11.10 -16.59
C LEU A 32 -9.31 11.33 -15.10
N ILE A 33 -9.65 10.35 -14.26
CA ILE A 33 -9.42 10.41 -12.82
C ILE A 33 -7.92 10.49 -12.54
N ALA A 34 -7.09 9.68 -13.20
CA ALA A 34 -5.64 9.71 -13.04
C ALA A 34 -5.05 11.08 -13.35
N ARG A 35 -5.44 11.71 -14.47
CA ARG A 35 -4.96 13.05 -14.84
C ARG A 35 -5.41 14.11 -13.83
N LYS A 36 -6.68 14.07 -13.41
CA LYS A 36 -7.20 15.01 -12.42
C LYS A 36 -6.58 14.82 -11.04
N PHE A 37 -6.28 13.58 -10.66
CA PHE A 37 -5.55 13.28 -9.44
C PHE A 37 -4.16 13.94 -9.43
N VAL A 38 -3.38 13.77 -10.49
CA VAL A 38 -2.04 14.39 -10.61
C VAL A 38 -2.14 15.93 -10.59
N GLU A 39 -3.18 16.51 -11.20
CA GLU A 39 -3.41 17.96 -11.23
C GLU A 39 -3.71 18.55 -9.85
N PHE A 40 -4.49 17.85 -9.00
CA PHE A 40 -5.04 18.39 -7.76
C PHE A 40 -4.43 17.84 -6.46
N VAL A 41 -3.69 16.73 -6.51
CA VAL A 41 -3.14 16.11 -5.29
C VAL A 41 -1.74 16.60 -4.99
N TYR A 42 -1.63 17.38 -3.92
CA TYR A 42 -0.37 17.76 -3.33
C TYR A 42 -0.10 16.89 -2.09
N GLU A 43 1.01 16.17 -2.07
CA GLU A 43 1.47 15.42 -0.89
C GLU A 43 1.83 16.34 0.29
N ARG A 44 2.18 17.60 0.00
CA ARG A 44 2.58 18.58 1.00
C ARG A 44 1.58 18.81 2.14
N PRO A 45 0.26 19.00 1.90
CA PRO A 45 -0.68 19.23 2.99
C PRO A 45 -0.74 18.07 3.98
N GLN A 46 -0.66 16.82 3.50
CA GLN A 46 -0.66 15.63 4.35
C GLN A 46 0.62 15.54 5.18
N LEU A 47 1.77 15.81 4.57
CA LEU A 47 3.04 15.82 5.28
C LEU A 47 3.07 16.91 6.37
N VAL A 48 2.56 18.11 6.06
CA VAL A 48 2.43 19.20 7.03
C VAL A 48 1.52 18.80 8.20
N TYR A 49 0.38 18.13 7.90
CA TYR A 49 -0.51 17.63 8.93
C TYR A 49 0.18 16.60 9.82
N LEU A 50 0.89 15.62 9.24
CA LEU A 50 1.61 14.59 10.00
C LEU A 50 2.72 15.18 10.86
N MET A 51 3.52 16.07 10.30
CA MET A 51 4.58 16.76 11.06
C MET A 51 4.03 17.60 12.21
N GLY A 52 2.82 18.12 12.09
CA GLY A 52 2.17 18.94 13.12
C GLY A 52 1.40 18.15 14.18
N ASN A 53 0.87 16.96 13.84
CA ASN A 53 -0.09 16.25 14.70
C ASN A 53 0.34 14.83 15.11
N THR A 54 1.48 14.35 14.64
CA THR A 54 1.94 12.98 14.93
C THR A 54 3.40 13.00 15.37
N ILE A 55 3.90 11.87 15.84
CA ILE A 55 5.29 11.72 16.24
C ILE A 55 6.05 11.05 15.09
N GLN A 56 7.02 11.74 14.51
CA GLN A 56 7.93 11.14 13.54
C GLN A 56 8.87 10.15 14.24
N VAL A 57 8.93 8.93 13.77
CA VAL A 57 9.81 7.87 14.28
C VAL A 57 11.23 8.11 13.80
N GLY A 58 12.20 7.92 14.68
CA GLY A 58 13.60 8.14 14.37
C GLY A 58 14.53 7.55 15.44
N PRO A 59 15.86 7.68 15.24
CA PRO A 59 16.83 7.00 16.11
C PRO A 59 16.80 7.46 17.56
N ARG A 60 16.21 8.63 17.85
CA ARG A 60 16.07 9.20 19.20
C ARG A 60 14.62 9.27 19.67
N GLN A 61 13.68 8.76 18.87
CA GLN A 61 12.25 8.81 19.14
C GLN A 61 11.58 7.54 18.58
N TYR A 62 11.00 6.71 19.47
CA TYR A 62 10.57 5.35 19.13
C TYR A 62 11.70 4.50 18.54
N SER A 63 12.89 4.52 19.17
CA SER A 63 14.13 3.93 18.62
C SER A 63 14.01 2.43 18.30
N THR A 64 13.29 1.66 19.11
CA THR A 64 13.01 0.22 18.84
C THR A 64 12.20 0.06 17.56
N ILE A 65 11.12 0.82 17.40
CA ILE A 65 10.26 0.79 16.20
C ILE A 65 11.05 1.25 14.98
N TYR A 66 11.88 2.28 15.14
CA TYR A 66 12.78 2.75 14.08
C TYR A 66 13.74 1.67 13.61
N GLN A 67 14.35 0.93 14.52
CA GLN A 67 15.26 -0.15 14.18
C GLN A 67 14.54 -1.27 13.41
N ILE A 68 13.37 -1.71 13.91
CA ILE A 68 12.53 -2.72 13.24
C ILE A 68 12.18 -2.26 11.82
N PHE A 69 11.75 -1.02 11.68
CA PHE A 69 11.40 -0.42 10.40
C PHE A 69 12.57 -0.41 9.41
N ARG A 70 13.75 0.07 9.86
CA ARG A 70 14.96 0.13 9.04
C ARG A 70 15.40 -1.25 8.54
N GLU A 71 15.25 -2.27 9.37
CA GLU A 71 15.53 -3.64 8.96
C GLU A 71 14.57 -4.10 7.86
N CYS A 72 13.26 -3.82 7.98
CA CYS A 72 12.28 -4.15 6.94
C CYS A 72 12.56 -3.42 5.62
N VAL A 73 12.92 -2.12 5.68
CA VAL A 73 13.31 -1.32 4.51
C VAL A 73 14.50 -1.94 3.79
N ARG A 74 15.54 -2.33 4.55
CA ARG A 74 16.71 -3.02 4.01
C ARG A 74 16.35 -4.38 3.40
N ASP A 75 15.53 -5.18 4.10
CA ASP A 75 15.21 -6.55 3.71
C ASP A 75 14.39 -6.60 2.41
N LEU A 76 13.55 -5.59 2.15
CA LEU A 76 12.79 -5.41 0.90
C LEU A 76 13.48 -4.52 -0.13
N ASP A 77 14.67 -4.02 0.18
CA ASP A 77 15.45 -3.14 -0.71
C ASP A 77 14.61 -1.96 -1.22
N ILE A 78 14.13 -1.13 -0.29
CA ILE A 78 13.29 0.03 -0.59
C ILE A 78 14.13 1.31 -0.53
N TYR A 79 14.11 2.05 -1.63
CA TYR A 79 14.79 3.33 -1.75
C TYR A 79 13.95 4.31 -2.60
N PRO A 80 13.83 5.59 -2.20
CA PRO A 80 14.29 6.18 -0.93
C PRO A 80 13.57 5.60 0.29
N GLU A 81 14.19 5.73 1.48
CA GLU A 81 13.59 5.28 2.75
C GLU A 81 12.33 6.09 3.03
N PRO A 82 11.16 5.44 3.26
CA PRO A 82 9.93 6.14 3.62
C PRO A 82 10.03 6.79 5.00
N ALA A 83 9.22 7.81 5.24
CA ALA A 83 9.03 8.33 6.59
C ALA A 83 8.07 7.45 7.39
N LEU A 84 8.31 7.32 8.71
CA LEU A 84 7.40 6.60 9.62
C LEU A 84 6.89 7.53 10.70
N PHE A 85 5.58 7.48 10.96
CA PHE A 85 4.90 8.31 11.97
C PHE A 85 4.07 7.43 12.92
N VAL A 86 3.99 7.84 14.19
CA VAL A 86 3.04 7.30 15.18
C VAL A 86 1.94 8.31 15.41
N SER A 87 0.70 7.90 15.20
CA SER A 87 -0.50 8.71 15.44
C SER A 87 -1.19 8.30 16.74
N GLN A 88 -1.60 9.26 17.54
CA GLN A 88 -2.42 9.04 18.74
C GLN A 88 -3.84 8.64 18.31
N ASN A 89 -4.07 7.34 18.15
CA ASN A 89 -5.35 6.78 17.82
C ASN A 89 -5.48 5.37 18.42
N PRO A 90 -6.51 5.10 19.23
CA PRO A 90 -6.71 3.78 19.84
C PRO A 90 -7.16 2.69 18.85
N GLN A 91 -7.56 3.07 17.64
CA GLN A 91 -7.88 2.11 16.59
C GLN A 91 -6.62 1.34 16.19
N VAL A 92 -6.71 0.02 16.18
CA VAL A 92 -5.63 -0.86 15.75
C VAL A 92 -5.54 -0.79 14.22
N ASN A 93 -4.65 0.04 13.72
CA ASN A 93 -4.50 0.29 12.28
C ASN A 93 -3.11 0.83 11.94
N SER A 94 -2.70 0.61 10.69
CA SER A 94 -1.59 1.26 10.01
C SER A 94 -1.96 1.52 8.55
N TYR A 95 -1.24 2.39 7.87
CA TYR A 95 -1.43 2.62 6.45
C TYR A 95 -0.19 3.27 5.83
N ALA A 96 0.02 3.00 4.54
CA ALA A 96 1.04 3.61 3.70
C ALA A 96 0.41 4.51 2.65
N LEU A 97 0.97 5.70 2.46
CA LEU A 97 0.57 6.67 1.43
C LEU A 97 1.81 7.40 0.89
N GLY A 98 1.59 8.26 -0.12
CA GLY A 98 2.62 9.03 -0.79
C GLY A 98 3.15 8.33 -2.04
N GLN A 99 3.63 9.12 -2.99
CA GLN A 99 4.23 8.67 -4.24
C GLN A 99 5.72 8.99 -4.28
N ASP A 100 6.07 10.26 -4.32
CA ASP A 100 7.46 10.72 -4.41
C ASP A 100 8.13 10.70 -3.02
N ASN A 101 7.35 10.96 -1.97
CA ASN A 101 7.77 10.90 -0.59
C ASN A 101 6.85 9.96 0.21
N PRO A 102 6.99 8.63 0.04
CA PRO A 102 6.13 7.69 0.71
C PRO A 102 6.33 7.72 2.23
N TYR A 103 5.25 7.46 2.95
CA TYR A 103 5.25 7.40 4.39
C TYR A 103 4.31 6.33 4.91
N ILE A 104 4.60 5.87 6.12
CA ILE A 104 3.76 4.96 6.89
C ILE A 104 3.30 5.66 8.15
N VAL A 105 2.05 5.47 8.51
CA VAL A 105 1.50 5.87 9.80
C VAL A 105 1.05 4.62 10.54
N ILE A 106 1.51 4.45 11.77
CA ILE A 106 1.03 3.41 12.69
C ILE A 106 0.34 4.06 13.88
N ASN A 107 -0.84 3.56 14.23
CA ASN A 107 -1.62 4.06 15.35
C ASN A 107 -1.10 3.49 16.67
N THR A 108 -1.22 4.26 17.77
CA THR A 108 -0.88 3.79 19.12
C THR A 108 -1.63 2.51 19.49
N GLY A 109 -2.90 2.34 19.07
CA GLY A 109 -3.64 1.11 19.33
C GLY A 109 -2.98 -0.14 18.73
N ALA A 110 -2.29 -0.03 17.58
CA ALA A 110 -1.52 -1.15 17.03
C ALA A 110 -0.26 -1.42 17.86
N LEU A 111 0.45 -0.38 18.32
CA LEU A 111 1.63 -0.52 19.16
C LEU A 111 1.30 -1.13 20.53
N ASP A 112 0.11 -0.83 21.07
CA ASP A 112 -0.33 -1.35 22.37
C ASP A 112 -0.76 -2.83 22.29
N LEU A 113 -1.33 -3.28 21.16
CA LEU A 113 -1.87 -4.63 21.00
C LEU A 113 -0.82 -5.64 20.50
N LEU A 114 0.08 -5.20 19.63
CA LEU A 114 1.00 -6.08 18.90
C LEU A 114 2.36 -6.17 19.60
N ASN A 115 2.98 -7.34 19.58
CA ASN A 115 4.38 -7.49 19.99
C ASN A 115 5.34 -7.05 18.85
N GLU A 116 6.64 -6.97 19.15
CA GLU A 116 7.64 -6.49 18.19
C GLU A 116 7.69 -7.30 16.89
N ALA A 117 7.52 -8.62 16.95
CA ALA A 117 7.50 -9.47 15.75
C ALA A 117 6.26 -9.21 14.89
N GLU A 118 5.11 -9.00 15.52
CA GLU A 118 3.86 -8.64 14.84
C GLU A 118 3.91 -7.21 14.27
N ILE A 119 4.53 -6.25 15.00
CA ILE A 119 4.78 -4.90 14.50
C ILE A 119 5.70 -4.97 13.28
N ARG A 120 6.76 -5.80 13.31
CA ARG A 120 7.62 -6.03 12.15
C ARG A 120 6.84 -6.55 10.95
N ALA A 121 5.96 -7.53 11.15
CA ALA A 121 5.11 -8.06 10.09
C ALA A 121 4.19 -6.99 9.49
N VAL A 122 3.56 -6.15 10.33
CA VAL A 122 2.72 -5.04 9.89
C VAL A 122 3.53 -3.98 9.13
N LEU A 123 4.69 -3.58 9.63
CA LEU A 123 5.54 -2.61 8.92
C LEU A 123 6.04 -3.16 7.58
N ALA A 124 6.38 -4.45 7.50
CA ALA A 124 6.76 -5.11 6.26
C ALA A 124 5.59 -5.18 5.25
N HIS A 125 4.35 -5.38 5.73
CA HIS A 125 3.13 -5.30 4.94
C HIS A 125 2.94 -3.90 4.33
N GLU A 126 3.03 -2.85 5.13
CA GLU A 126 2.92 -1.46 4.65
C GLU A 126 4.04 -1.10 3.64
N LEU A 127 5.25 -1.59 3.89
CA LEU A 127 6.37 -1.46 2.95
C LEU A 127 6.12 -2.24 1.64
N GLY A 128 5.39 -3.35 1.70
CA GLY A 128 4.89 -4.08 0.53
C GLY A 128 4.01 -3.20 -0.36
N HIS A 129 3.09 -2.44 0.21
CA HIS A 129 2.26 -1.48 -0.52
C HIS A 129 3.12 -0.40 -1.20
N ILE A 130 4.11 0.14 -0.51
CA ILE A 130 5.04 1.12 -1.09
C ILE A 130 5.85 0.49 -2.23
N LYS A 131 6.44 -0.67 -2.03
CA LYS A 131 7.26 -1.39 -3.02
C LYS A 131 6.50 -1.69 -4.31
N CYS A 132 5.19 -1.99 -4.20
CA CYS A 132 4.32 -2.31 -5.33
C CYS A 132 3.62 -1.08 -5.95
N GLY A 133 3.85 0.12 -5.41
CA GLY A 133 3.21 1.35 -5.91
C GLY A 133 1.69 1.42 -5.65
N HIS A 134 1.18 0.62 -4.71
CA HIS A 134 -0.24 0.61 -4.37
C HIS A 134 -0.73 1.94 -3.78
N THR A 135 0.15 2.68 -3.11
CA THR A 135 -0.13 3.96 -2.46
C THR A 135 -0.75 4.99 -3.40
N ILE A 136 -0.32 5.01 -4.66
CA ILE A 136 -0.85 5.93 -5.68
C ILE A 136 -2.31 5.64 -5.98
N LEU A 137 -2.64 4.38 -6.26
CA LEU A 137 -4.00 3.97 -6.60
C LEU A 137 -4.94 4.10 -5.39
N ILE A 138 -4.45 3.83 -4.16
CA ILE A 138 -5.21 4.04 -2.93
C ILE A 138 -5.57 5.52 -2.76
N GLN A 139 -4.61 6.42 -2.97
CA GLN A 139 -4.87 7.86 -2.90
C GLN A 139 -5.83 8.34 -3.99
N MET A 140 -5.68 7.82 -5.22
CA MET A 140 -6.61 8.09 -6.31
C MET A 140 -8.04 7.67 -5.97
N ALA A 141 -8.23 6.50 -5.35
CA ALA A 141 -9.54 6.03 -4.90
C ALA A 141 -10.14 6.95 -3.83
N MET A 142 -9.35 7.34 -2.83
CA MET A 142 -9.77 8.27 -1.77
C MET A 142 -10.17 9.64 -2.34
N TRP A 143 -9.36 10.16 -3.27
CA TRP A 143 -9.66 11.41 -3.95
C TRP A 143 -10.93 11.30 -4.81
N ALA A 144 -11.08 10.24 -5.60
CA ALA A 144 -12.25 10.02 -6.44
C ALA A 144 -13.55 9.94 -5.62
N MET A 145 -13.51 9.30 -4.45
CA MET A 145 -14.66 9.27 -3.52
C MET A 145 -15.01 10.68 -3.02
N SER A 146 -14.01 11.47 -2.66
CA SER A 146 -14.23 12.84 -2.19
C SER A 146 -14.78 13.76 -3.29
N ALA A 147 -14.39 13.52 -4.54
CA ALA A 147 -14.82 14.28 -5.70
C ALA A 147 -16.17 13.79 -6.29
N ALA A 148 -16.62 12.59 -5.93
CA ALA A 148 -17.80 11.94 -6.53
C ALA A 148 -19.08 12.78 -6.39
N SER A 149 -19.29 13.43 -5.23
CA SER A 149 -20.44 14.29 -4.98
C SER A 149 -20.46 15.51 -5.93
N VAL A 150 -19.30 16.14 -6.10
CA VAL A 150 -19.15 17.32 -6.98
C VAL A 150 -19.33 16.92 -8.45
N LEU A 151 -18.75 15.79 -8.87
CA LEU A 151 -18.88 15.29 -10.24
C LEU A 151 -20.32 14.88 -10.58
N GLY A 152 -21.06 14.33 -9.60
CA GLY A 152 -22.47 13.95 -9.77
C GLY A 152 -23.37 15.15 -10.03
N GLU A 153 -23.16 16.24 -9.32
CA GLU A 153 -23.90 17.49 -9.51
C GLU A 153 -23.61 18.13 -10.88
N LEU A 154 -22.36 18.12 -11.32
CA LEU A 154 -21.93 18.72 -12.58
C LEU A 154 -22.41 17.96 -13.83
N THR A 155 -22.74 16.67 -13.70
CA THR A 155 -23.09 15.79 -14.83
C THR A 155 -24.54 15.35 -14.85
N PHE A 156 -25.45 16.02 -14.10
CA PHE A 156 -26.87 15.65 -13.99
C PHE A 156 -27.09 14.15 -13.66
N GLY A 157 -26.23 13.57 -12.85
CA GLY A 157 -26.33 12.19 -12.39
C GLY A 157 -25.69 11.12 -13.30
N ILE A 158 -25.36 11.40 -14.56
CA ILE A 158 -24.71 10.44 -15.46
C ILE A 158 -23.31 10.08 -14.96
N GLY A 159 -22.56 11.06 -14.44
CA GLY A 159 -21.25 10.86 -13.84
C GLY A 159 -21.27 9.93 -12.63
N ASN A 160 -22.40 9.84 -11.92
CA ASN A 160 -22.54 9.00 -10.74
C ASN A 160 -22.38 7.50 -11.07
N PHE A 161 -22.93 7.01 -12.17
CA PHE A 161 -22.80 5.59 -12.55
C PHE A 161 -21.38 5.21 -12.91
N VAL A 162 -20.68 6.03 -13.69
CA VAL A 162 -19.28 5.80 -14.06
C VAL A 162 -18.39 5.89 -12.81
N THR A 163 -18.63 6.89 -11.96
CA THR A 163 -17.87 7.08 -10.73
C THR A 163 -18.09 5.95 -9.73
N GLN A 164 -19.33 5.45 -9.56
CA GLN A 164 -19.63 4.31 -8.69
C GLN A 164 -18.95 3.03 -9.18
N GLY A 165 -18.96 2.75 -10.47
CA GLY A 165 -18.27 1.60 -11.06
C GLY A 165 -16.76 1.65 -10.84
N LEU A 166 -16.15 2.82 -11.01
CA LEU A 166 -14.73 3.03 -10.74
C LEU A 166 -14.39 2.89 -9.24
N ILE A 167 -15.19 3.47 -8.37
CA ILE A 167 -15.01 3.34 -6.91
C ILE A 167 -15.09 1.87 -6.50
N TYR A 168 -16.09 1.13 -7.00
CA TYR A 168 -16.21 -0.30 -6.75
C TYR A 168 -14.95 -1.06 -7.19
N ALA A 169 -14.48 -0.80 -8.42
CA ALA A 169 -13.29 -1.46 -8.97
C ALA A 169 -12.00 -1.10 -8.19
N PHE A 170 -11.88 0.13 -7.69
CA PHE A 170 -10.79 0.53 -6.80
C PHE A 170 -10.79 -0.28 -5.49
N PHE A 171 -11.95 -0.46 -4.86
CA PHE A 171 -12.05 -1.25 -3.63
C PHE A 171 -11.81 -2.73 -3.88
N GLU A 172 -12.29 -3.27 -5.01
CA GLU A 172 -12.02 -4.65 -5.39
C GLU A 172 -10.51 -4.87 -5.62
N TRP A 173 -9.88 -3.99 -6.39
CA TRP A 173 -8.43 -4.02 -6.55
C TRP A 173 -7.69 -3.87 -5.20
N ARG A 174 -8.08 -2.91 -4.36
CA ARG A 174 -7.46 -2.69 -3.05
C ARG A 174 -7.45 -3.94 -2.19
N ARG A 175 -8.57 -4.67 -2.14
CA ARG A 175 -8.64 -5.96 -1.43
C ARG A 175 -7.66 -7.00 -1.99
N LYS A 176 -7.43 -7.01 -3.31
CA LYS A 176 -6.45 -7.93 -3.91
C LYS A 176 -5.00 -7.50 -3.68
N ALA A 177 -4.74 -6.20 -3.61
CA ALA A 177 -3.44 -5.62 -3.26
C ALA A 177 -2.95 -6.04 -1.85
N GLU A 178 -3.88 -6.25 -0.91
CA GLU A 178 -3.55 -6.77 0.43
C GLU A 178 -2.84 -8.14 0.38
N LEU A 179 -3.25 -9.02 -0.55
CA LEU A 179 -2.62 -10.33 -0.72
C LEU A 179 -1.15 -10.22 -1.13
N THR A 180 -0.82 -9.22 -1.91
CA THR A 180 0.57 -8.91 -2.29
C THR A 180 1.36 -8.36 -1.09
N ALA A 181 0.77 -7.46 -0.32
CA ALA A 181 1.40 -6.90 0.87
C ALA A 181 1.66 -7.97 1.96
N ASP A 182 0.76 -8.95 2.09
CA ASP A 182 0.97 -10.11 2.97
C ASP A 182 2.15 -10.97 2.53
N ARG A 183 2.36 -11.16 1.23
CA ARG A 183 3.54 -11.84 0.69
C ARG A 183 4.83 -11.09 1.02
N ALA A 184 4.83 -9.76 0.93
CA ALA A 184 5.98 -8.94 1.36
C ALA A 184 6.26 -9.12 2.87
N ALA A 185 5.22 -9.14 3.70
CA ALA A 185 5.38 -9.41 5.13
C ALA A 185 6.01 -10.79 5.39
N LEU A 186 5.55 -11.83 4.69
CA LEU A 186 6.13 -13.18 4.83
C LEU A 186 7.58 -13.24 4.35
N LEU A 187 7.96 -12.54 3.28
CA LEU A 187 9.35 -12.48 2.83
C LEU A 187 10.26 -11.91 3.92
N VAL A 188 9.87 -10.83 4.57
CA VAL A 188 10.67 -10.19 5.63
C VAL A 188 10.73 -11.05 6.89
N MET A 189 9.61 -11.67 7.26
CA MET A 189 9.51 -12.46 8.49
C MET A 189 10.12 -13.84 8.37
N ASP A 190 10.07 -14.46 7.19
CA ASP A 190 10.42 -15.87 6.93
C ASP A 190 9.73 -16.85 7.90
N ASP A 191 8.67 -16.40 8.54
CA ASP A 191 7.83 -17.13 9.50
C ASP A 191 6.38 -16.69 9.35
N LEU A 192 5.48 -17.66 9.14
CA LEU A 192 4.03 -17.42 9.03
C LEU A 192 3.41 -16.93 10.34
N ASN A 193 3.92 -17.39 11.47
CA ASN A 193 3.26 -17.21 12.77
C ASN A 193 3.06 -15.73 13.13
N PRO A 194 4.07 -14.84 13.08
CA PRO A 194 3.88 -13.43 13.40
C PRO A 194 2.91 -12.73 12.44
N VAL A 195 2.96 -13.09 11.14
CA VAL A 195 2.07 -12.49 10.13
C VAL A 195 0.63 -12.91 10.37
N MET A 196 0.35 -14.19 10.57
CA MET A 196 -1.00 -14.68 10.85
C MET A 196 -1.49 -14.23 12.23
N SER A 197 -0.61 -14.16 13.23
CA SER A 197 -0.95 -13.67 14.57
C SER A 197 -1.36 -12.19 14.55
N SER A 198 -0.66 -11.35 13.77
CA SER A 198 -1.10 -9.97 13.59
C SER A 198 -2.49 -9.89 12.97
N MET A 199 -2.79 -10.69 11.93
CA MET A 199 -4.12 -10.75 11.32
C MET A 199 -5.20 -11.20 12.31
N MET A 200 -4.92 -12.20 13.13
CA MET A 200 -5.82 -12.67 14.19
C MET A 200 -6.12 -11.55 15.19
N LYS A 201 -5.08 -10.86 15.66
CA LYS A 201 -5.25 -9.75 16.62
C LYS A 201 -5.98 -8.56 16.01
N LEU A 202 -5.71 -8.23 14.75
CA LEU A 202 -6.46 -7.19 14.01
C LEU A 202 -7.95 -7.55 13.83
N SER A 203 -8.29 -8.85 13.81
CA SER A 203 -9.68 -9.30 13.68
C SER A 203 -10.49 -9.18 14.97
N GLY A 204 -9.86 -9.38 16.12
CA GLY A 204 -10.58 -9.41 17.39
C GLY A 204 -9.67 -9.55 18.61
N GLY A 205 -8.40 -9.13 18.51
CA GLY A 205 -7.47 -9.17 19.63
C GLY A 205 -7.86 -8.23 20.76
N SER A 206 -7.55 -8.65 21.96
CA SER A 206 -7.78 -7.88 23.18
C SER A 206 -6.53 -7.90 24.05
N ILE A 207 -6.12 -6.75 24.57
CA ILE A 207 -5.01 -6.67 25.52
C ILE A 207 -5.32 -7.52 26.77
N LYS A 208 -6.55 -7.44 27.27
CA LYS A 208 -6.96 -8.14 28.49
C LYS A 208 -7.12 -9.65 28.32
N TYR A 209 -7.65 -10.09 27.18
CA TYR A 209 -8.00 -11.48 26.92
C TYR A 209 -7.15 -12.13 25.84
N GLY A 210 -6.01 -11.51 25.48
CA GLY A 210 -5.13 -12.01 24.42
C GLY A 210 -4.60 -13.41 24.65
N ASN A 211 -4.41 -13.82 25.91
CA ASN A 211 -3.97 -15.16 26.27
C ASN A 211 -5.03 -16.25 26.01
N GLU A 212 -6.27 -15.87 25.77
CA GLU A 212 -7.38 -16.78 25.43
C GLU A 212 -7.53 -16.95 23.91
N CYS A 213 -6.80 -16.16 23.09
CA CYS A 213 -6.80 -16.27 21.64
C CYS A 213 -5.77 -17.31 21.19
N SER A 214 -6.18 -18.24 20.33
CA SER A 214 -5.33 -19.29 19.78
C SER A 214 -5.17 -19.12 18.28
N LEU A 215 -3.91 -18.96 17.83
CA LEU A 215 -3.61 -18.91 16.40
C LEU A 215 -4.05 -20.19 15.67
N GLN A 216 -3.93 -21.36 16.33
CA GLN A 216 -4.35 -22.64 15.75
C GLN A 216 -5.87 -22.67 15.51
N GLU A 217 -6.66 -22.15 16.45
CA GLU A 217 -8.12 -22.07 16.27
C GLU A 217 -8.49 -21.05 15.19
N PHE A 218 -7.75 -19.97 15.07
CA PHE A 218 -7.94 -18.98 13.98
C PHE A 218 -7.62 -19.59 12.60
N ILE A 219 -6.60 -20.45 12.50
CA ILE A 219 -6.28 -21.19 11.29
C ILE A 219 -7.42 -22.18 10.95
N LYS A 220 -7.95 -22.91 11.92
CA LYS A 220 -9.12 -23.79 11.70
C LYS A 220 -10.36 -22.99 11.26
N GLN A 221 -10.56 -21.80 11.83
CA GLN A 221 -11.62 -20.89 11.38
C GLN A 221 -11.43 -20.50 9.92
N SER A 222 -10.18 -20.23 9.47
CA SER A 222 -9.86 -19.96 8.08
C SER A 222 -10.23 -21.15 7.18
N GLU A 223 -9.91 -22.37 7.58
CA GLU A 223 -10.23 -23.60 6.82
C GLU A 223 -11.76 -23.81 6.75
N SER A 224 -12.47 -23.58 7.86
CA SER A 224 -13.94 -23.64 7.89
C SER A 224 -14.58 -22.56 7.01
N TYR A 225 -13.99 -21.36 6.97
CA TYR A 225 -14.44 -20.28 6.10
C TYR A 225 -14.30 -20.65 4.61
N GLN A 226 -13.22 -21.32 4.20
CA GLN A 226 -13.06 -21.77 2.81
C GLN A 226 -14.18 -22.75 2.41
N ALA A 227 -14.58 -23.66 3.31
CA ALA A 227 -15.68 -24.57 3.05
C ALA A 227 -17.01 -23.81 2.89
N LEU A 228 -17.25 -22.73 3.66
CA LEU A 228 -18.42 -21.87 3.50
C LEU A 228 -18.37 -21.06 2.20
N ASP A 229 -17.20 -20.53 1.83
CA ASP A 229 -17.02 -19.71 0.62
C ASP A 229 -17.13 -20.53 -0.67
N ALA A 230 -16.97 -21.87 -0.60
CA ALA A 230 -17.19 -22.77 -1.73
C ALA A 230 -18.67 -22.88 -2.15
N ASP A 231 -19.62 -22.52 -1.28
CA ASP A 231 -21.05 -22.49 -1.59
C ASP A 231 -21.40 -21.26 -2.44
N GLY A 232 -22.04 -21.48 -3.60
CA GLY A 232 -22.38 -20.41 -4.54
C GLY A 232 -23.31 -19.33 -3.95
N LEU A 233 -24.21 -19.68 -3.01
CA LEU A 233 -25.07 -18.70 -2.34
C LEU A 233 -24.25 -17.83 -1.39
N ASN A 234 -23.27 -18.40 -0.68
CA ASN A 234 -22.38 -17.65 0.20
C ASN A 234 -21.47 -16.70 -0.61
N GLN A 235 -21.04 -17.09 -1.81
CA GLN A 235 -20.33 -16.20 -2.72
C GLN A 235 -21.20 -14.99 -3.14
N VAL A 236 -22.48 -15.20 -3.41
CA VAL A 236 -23.43 -14.11 -3.69
C VAL A 236 -23.57 -13.18 -2.48
N TYR A 237 -23.73 -13.72 -1.29
CA TYR A 237 -23.77 -12.91 -0.07
C TYR A 237 -22.49 -12.14 0.17
N LYS A 238 -21.33 -12.76 -0.02
CA LYS A 238 -20.02 -12.11 0.06
C LYS A 238 -19.92 -10.96 -0.94
N PHE A 239 -20.33 -11.17 -2.19
CA PHE A 239 -20.37 -10.13 -3.21
C PHE A 239 -21.30 -8.98 -2.79
N LEU A 240 -22.50 -9.26 -2.28
CA LEU A 240 -23.44 -8.22 -1.82
C LEU A 240 -22.87 -7.44 -0.61
N MET A 241 -22.20 -8.14 0.32
CA MET A 241 -21.54 -7.51 1.46
C MET A 241 -20.43 -6.55 1.01
N TYR A 242 -19.61 -6.94 0.05
CA TYR A 242 -18.54 -6.08 -0.49
C TYR A 242 -19.06 -4.97 -1.41
N SER A 243 -20.20 -5.18 -2.08
CA SER A 243 -20.80 -4.21 -3.02
C SER A 243 -21.73 -3.21 -2.35
N GLY A 244 -22.25 -3.52 -1.16
CA GLY A 244 -23.12 -2.63 -0.39
C GLY A 244 -22.38 -1.45 0.23
N ALA A 245 -23.12 -0.43 0.68
CA ALA A 245 -22.56 0.76 1.30
C ALA A 245 -21.64 0.46 2.51
N GLN A 246 -21.94 -0.62 3.26
CA GLN A 246 -21.08 -1.10 4.35
C GLN A 246 -19.83 -1.82 3.84
N GLY A 247 -19.88 -2.51 2.72
CA GLY A 247 -18.77 -3.24 2.12
C GLY A 247 -17.73 -2.34 1.45
N MET A 248 -18.14 -1.16 0.98
CA MET A 248 -17.19 -0.13 0.55
C MET A 248 -16.31 0.39 1.70
N MET A 249 -16.76 0.20 2.96
CA MET A 249 -15.93 0.48 4.15
C MET A 249 -14.94 -0.65 4.47
N LEU A 250 -15.13 -1.86 3.91
CA LEU A 250 -14.21 -2.98 4.08
C LEU A 250 -13.04 -2.83 3.10
N SER A 251 -12.06 -2.07 3.52
CA SER A 251 -10.84 -1.80 2.73
C SER A 251 -9.92 -3.02 2.59
N HIS A 252 -10.13 -4.07 3.41
CA HIS A 252 -9.32 -5.28 3.43
C HIS A 252 -10.21 -6.50 3.20
N PRO A 253 -9.69 -7.60 2.62
CA PRO A 253 -10.37 -8.89 2.61
C PRO A 253 -10.50 -9.42 4.03
N PHE A 254 -11.36 -10.40 4.22
CA PHE A 254 -11.46 -11.05 5.53
C PHE A 254 -10.12 -11.63 5.96
N PRO A 255 -9.66 -11.39 7.19
CA PRO A 255 -8.37 -11.89 7.67
C PRO A 255 -8.21 -13.40 7.54
N VAL A 256 -9.29 -14.17 7.71
CA VAL A 256 -9.31 -15.63 7.50
C VAL A 256 -9.03 -16.04 6.04
N GLU A 257 -9.45 -15.23 5.08
CA GLU A 257 -9.16 -15.43 3.66
C GLU A 257 -7.69 -15.11 3.37
N ARG A 258 -7.16 -14.03 3.93
CA ARG A 258 -5.74 -13.65 3.81
C ARG A 258 -4.82 -14.74 4.36
N VAL A 259 -5.17 -15.32 5.52
CA VAL A 259 -4.44 -16.47 6.11
C VAL A 259 -4.38 -17.65 5.15
N HIS A 260 -5.49 -17.98 4.48
CA HIS A 260 -5.54 -19.07 3.51
C HIS A 260 -4.55 -18.84 2.35
N PHE A 261 -4.66 -17.70 1.64
CA PHE A 261 -3.78 -17.38 0.52
C PHE A 261 -2.31 -17.31 0.91
N LEU A 262 -2.01 -16.79 2.11
CA LEU A 262 -0.65 -16.69 2.58
C LEU A 262 -0.04 -18.07 2.87
N ARG A 263 -0.81 -18.98 3.48
CA ARG A 263 -0.38 -20.37 3.75
C ARG A 263 -0.14 -21.15 2.46
N GLU A 264 -1.02 -20.99 1.47
CA GLU A 264 -0.82 -21.62 0.16
C GLU A 264 0.47 -21.14 -0.51
N TRP A 265 0.71 -19.81 -0.47
CA TRP A 265 1.93 -19.28 -1.06
C TRP A 265 3.19 -19.71 -0.32
N ALA A 266 3.17 -19.81 1.00
CA ALA A 266 4.30 -20.22 1.80
C ALA A 266 4.84 -21.63 1.45
N VAL A 267 3.99 -22.52 0.96
CA VAL A 267 4.39 -23.87 0.51
C VAL A 267 4.66 -23.94 -0.99
N SER A 268 4.46 -22.85 -1.73
CA SER A 268 4.63 -22.81 -3.18
C SER A 268 6.11 -22.84 -3.59
N GLU A 269 6.38 -23.37 -4.78
CA GLU A 269 7.71 -23.33 -5.38
C GLU A 269 8.18 -21.89 -5.64
N GLU A 270 7.26 -20.97 -5.98
CA GLU A 270 7.53 -19.54 -6.17
C GLU A 270 8.20 -18.93 -4.91
N TYR A 271 7.59 -19.12 -3.74
CA TYR A 271 8.17 -18.63 -2.48
C TYR A 271 9.52 -19.26 -2.18
N GLN A 272 9.67 -20.58 -2.40
CA GLN A 272 10.92 -21.28 -2.16
C GLN A 272 12.05 -20.79 -3.09
N GLN A 273 11.75 -20.47 -4.35
CA GLN A 273 12.73 -19.92 -5.29
C GLN A 273 13.18 -18.51 -4.84
N ILE A 274 12.25 -17.67 -4.41
CA ILE A 274 12.59 -16.33 -3.88
C ILE A 274 13.52 -16.47 -2.68
N ARG A 275 13.24 -17.37 -1.72
CA ARG A 275 14.08 -17.61 -0.56
C ARG A 275 15.50 -18.08 -0.92
N ARG A 276 15.65 -18.82 -2.01
CA ARG A 276 16.96 -19.27 -2.53
C ARG A 276 17.71 -18.18 -3.30
N GLY A 277 17.14 -16.97 -3.42
CA GLY A 277 17.73 -15.87 -4.18
C GLY A 277 17.40 -15.87 -5.68
N ASN A 278 16.54 -16.78 -6.13
CA ASN A 278 16.07 -16.90 -7.51
C ASN A 278 14.79 -16.10 -7.69
N TYR A 279 14.91 -14.80 -7.91
CA TYR A 279 13.77 -13.90 -8.10
C TYR A 279 14.05 -12.85 -9.16
N GLN A 280 12.97 -12.34 -9.74
CA GLN A 280 13.04 -11.22 -10.68
C GLN A 280 13.59 -9.98 -9.95
N ARG A 281 14.60 -9.35 -10.55
CA ARG A 281 15.15 -8.10 -10.04
C ARG A 281 14.59 -6.91 -10.80
N SER A 282 14.43 -5.80 -10.10
CA SER A 282 14.19 -4.51 -10.75
C SER A 282 15.39 -4.18 -11.63
N PRO A 283 15.21 -3.61 -12.84
CA PRO A 283 16.33 -3.04 -13.57
C PRO A 283 17.02 -2.08 -12.59
N ALA A 284 18.35 -2.22 -12.47
CA ALA A 284 19.11 -1.34 -11.59
C ALA A 284 18.75 0.11 -11.97
N SER A 285 18.14 0.84 -11.03
CA SER A 285 17.99 2.28 -11.17
C SER A 285 19.41 2.87 -11.05
N GLY A 286 20.14 2.89 -12.18
CA GLY A 286 21.54 3.26 -12.21
C GLY A 286 22.29 2.72 -13.42
N ALA A 287 21.74 1.80 -14.20
CA ALA A 287 22.16 1.59 -15.57
C ALA A 287 21.40 2.60 -16.46
N VAL A 288 21.53 3.88 -16.21
CA VAL A 288 21.49 4.87 -17.29
C VAL A 288 22.61 4.40 -18.22
N ASN A 289 22.24 3.93 -19.41
CA ASN A 289 23.18 3.85 -20.50
C ASN A 289 23.81 5.24 -20.62
N VAL A 290 24.98 5.42 -20.04
CA VAL A 290 25.85 6.57 -20.28
C VAL A 290 26.45 6.37 -21.67
N THR A 291 25.56 6.41 -22.66
CA THR A 291 25.90 6.71 -24.04
C THR A 291 25.06 7.94 -24.36
N ALA A 292 25.73 9.10 -24.26
CA ALA A 292 25.28 10.42 -24.67
C ALA A 292 24.23 11.10 -23.73
N ASP A 293 24.66 11.47 -22.52
CA ASP A 293 24.47 12.84 -22.05
C ASP A 293 25.28 12.97 -20.75
N SER A 294 26.38 13.70 -20.83
CA SER A 294 27.21 13.97 -19.65
C SER A 294 26.40 14.82 -18.65
N PRO A 295 26.66 14.72 -17.31
CA PRO A 295 26.05 15.61 -16.33
C PRO A 295 26.24 17.12 -16.65
N GLU A 296 27.20 17.44 -17.50
CA GLU A 296 27.42 18.79 -18.05
C GLU A 296 26.29 19.21 -19.01
N ASN A 297 25.74 18.28 -19.82
CA ASN A 297 24.65 18.59 -20.75
C ASN A 297 23.30 18.77 -20.04
N GLU A 298 23.03 18.01 -18.97
CA GLU A 298 21.84 18.23 -18.13
C GLU A 298 21.92 19.56 -17.38
N ALA A 299 23.09 19.90 -16.84
CA ALA A 299 23.30 21.18 -16.16
C ALA A 299 23.19 22.35 -17.13
N GLU A 300 23.65 22.21 -18.37
CA GLU A 300 23.48 23.23 -19.42
C GLU A 300 22.02 23.35 -19.89
N ALA A 301 21.30 22.23 -20.02
CA ALA A 301 19.87 22.24 -20.36
C ALA A 301 19.03 22.92 -19.28
N LEU A 302 19.30 22.62 -17.99
CA LEU A 302 18.66 23.30 -16.87
C LEU A 302 19.01 24.80 -16.81
N ARG A 303 20.24 25.17 -17.08
CA ARG A 303 20.65 26.60 -17.16
C ARG A 303 19.91 27.35 -18.25
N ARG A 304 19.74 26.75 -19.44
CA ARG A 304 18.97 27.36 -20.55
C ARG A 304 17.48 27.52 -20.14
N GLN A 305 16.87 26.54 -19.52
CA GLN A 305 15.49 26.67 -19.02
C GLN A 305 15.32 27.77 -17.98
N VAL A 306 16.28 27.90 -17.06
CA VAL A 306 16.28 28.99 -16.08
C VAL A 306 16.45 30.35 -16.74
N GLU A 307 17.31 30.47 -17.75
CA GLU A 307 17.50 31.72 -18.53
C GLU A 307 16.25 32.09 -19.34
N GLU A 308 15.57 31.12 -19.97
CA GLU A 308 14.34 31.34 -20.69
C GLU A 308 13.21 31.81 -19.78
N LEU A 309 13.02 31.16 -18.61
CA LEU A 309 12.05 31.57 -17.60
C LEU A 309 12.35 32.96 -17.04
N GLN A 310 13.62 33.28 -16.84
CA GLN A 310 14.05 34.61 -16.38
C GLN A 310 13.74 35.69 -17.41
N GLN A 311 13.94 35.41 -18.70
CA GLN A 311 13.59 36.32 -19.79
C GLN A 311 12.06 36.51 -19.90
N GLU A 312 11.28 35.46 -19.69
CA GLU A 312 9.83 35.55 -19.72
C GLU A 312 9.26 36.35 -18.53
N ILE A 313 9.83 36.17 -17.35
CA ILE A 313 9.53 37.01 -16.17
C ILE A 313 9.87 38.47 -16.42
N ASN A 314 11.00 38.75 -17.06
CA ASN A 314 11.39 40.12 -17.36
C ASN A 314 10.51 40.75 -18.44
N ARG A 315 10.03 39.97 -19.42
CA ARG A 315 9.03 40.44 -20.42
C ARG A 315 7.70 40.81 -19.77
N ILE A 316 7.20 39.96 -18.85
CA ILE A 316 5.96 40.24 -18.13
C ILE A 316 6.09 41.49 -17.29
N LYS A 317 7.21 41.69 -16.59
CA LYS A 317 7.48 42.91 -15.79
C LYS A 317 7.64 44.20 -16.60
N GLN A 318 7.95 44.11 -17.89
CA GLN A 318 8.07 45.29 -18.76
C GLN A 318 6.75 45.58 -19.51
N SER A 319 5.77 44.69 -19.42
CA SER A 319 4.42 44.86 -20.02
C SER A 319 3.38 45.35 -19.05
N GLU A 320 3.72 45.49 -17.75
CA GLU A 320 2.98 46.24 -16.73
C GLU A 320 3.53 47.67 -16.58
#